data_c42bb0f9995b5fbe23d8da8643f45322
#
_entry.id   c42bb0f9995b5fbe23d8da8643f45322
#
_cell.length_a   1.000
_cell.length_b   1.000
_cell.length_c   1.000
_cell.angle_alpha   90.00
_cell.angle_beta   90.00
_cell.angle_gamma   90.00
#
_symmetry.space_group_name_H-M   'P 1'
#
loop_
_entity.id
_entity.type
_entity.pdbx_description
1 polymer ?
#
loop_
_entity_poly.entity_id
_entity_poly.type
_entity_poly.pdbx_seq_one_letter_code
_entity_poly.pdbx_strand_id
1 'polypeptide(L)'
;GTGEDVYEEVWGGPNFHFVAGNVLFVCLNTNCLEYDYTEPVPDFSYLEKLIMNVPEGVEKTVVAMHVPPYDMEFNNNVVNVFQLYLKSFPNLIFCLNGHAHSYKVNEYFNDGIFYYQAPCAKKRGYILFTITEDGYEQEYITF
;
A
#
# COMPACT_ATOMS: atom_id res chain seq x y z
N GLY A 1 17.59 -17.24 -7.42
CA GLY A 1 16.43 -16.52 -7.03
C GLY A 1 15.43 -17.53 -6.55
N THR A 2 14.93 -17.36 -5.47
CA THR A 2 13.97 -18.28 -4.89
C THR A 2 13.06 -17.48 -3.97
N GLY A 3 12.35 -18.12 -3.08
CA GLY A 3 11.45 -17.49 -2.16
C GLY A 3 12.10 -16.42 -1.28
N GLU A 4 13.39 -16.55 -0.99
CA GLU A 4 14.11 -15.58 -0.16
C GLU A 4 14.29 -14.24 -0.88
N ASP A 5 14.69 -14.27 -2.15
CA ASP A 5 14.83 -13.06 -2.96
C ASP A 5 13.49 -12.35 -3.14
N VAL A 6 12.44 -13.13 -3.40
CA VAL A 6 11.08 -12.60 -3.51
C VAL A 6 10.64 -11.97 -2.20
N TYR A 7 10.95 -12.60 -1.08
CA TYR A 7 10.61 -12.08 0.25
C TYR A 7 11.30 -10.75 0.52
N GLU A 8 12.58 -10.62 0.17
CA GLU A 8 13.32 -9.37 0.33
C GLU A 8 12.75 -8.25 -0.54
N GLU A 9 12.36 -8.56 -1.77
CA GLU A 9 11.74 -7.60 -2.68
C GLU A 9 10.40 -7.11 -2.14
N VAL A 10 9.60 -8.00 -1.57
CA VAL A 10 8.26 -7.65 -1.08
C VAL A 10 8.31 -6.93 0.26
N TRP A 11 9.17 -7.36 1.20
CA TRP A 11 9.11 -6.94 2.59
C TRP A 11 10.28 -6.09 3.06
N GLY A 12 11.44 -6.20 2.44
CA GLY A 12 12.63 -5.48 2.86
C GLY A 12 13.31 -4.69 1.75
N GLY A 13 12.83 -4.83 0.52
CA GLY A 13 13.44 -4.21 -0.64
C GLY A 13 12.82 -2.88 -1.02
N PRO A 14 13.21 -2.37 -2.20
CA PRO A 14 12.65 -1.14 -2.74
C PRO A 14 11.17 -1.31 -3.09
N ASN A 15 10.54 -0.19 -3.43
CA ASN A 15 9.16 -0.18 -3.89
C ASN A 15 9.00 -0.99 -5.18
N PHE A 16 7.84 -1.60 -5.36
CA PHE A 16 7.55 -2.34 -6.59
C PHE A 16 6.07 -2.25 -6.93
N HIS A 17 5.72 -2.66 -8.13
CA HIS A 17 4.34 -2.70 -8.59
C HIS A 17 4.12 -3.88 -9.52
N PHE A 18 2.86 -4.27 -9.67
CA PHE A 18 2.46 -5.27 -10.65
C PHE A 18 1.01 -5.03 -11.06
N VAL A 19 0.61 -5.63 -12.17
CA VAL A 19 -0.76 -5.52 -12.68
C VAL A 19 -1.40 -6.91 -12.67
N ALA A 20 -2.59 -7.00 -12.10
CA ALA A 20 -3.42 -8.20 -12.16
C ALA A 20 -4.77 -7.81 -12.75
N GLY A 21 -5.10 -8.36 -13.93
CA GLY A 21 -6.27 -7.93 -14.68
C GLY A 21 -6.16 -6.45 -15.07
N ASN A 22 -7.12 -5.66 -14.64
CA ASN A 22 -7.13 -4.20 -14.87
C ASN A 22 -6.73 -3.40 -13.63
N VAL A 23 -6.15 -4.06 -12.62
CA VAL A 23 -5.81 -3.43 -11.35
C VAL A 23 -4.31 -3.30 -11.20
N LEU A 24 -3.84 -2.08 -10.94
CA LEU A 24 -2.44 -1.81 -10.60
C LEU A 24 -2.29 -1.94 -9.08
N PHE A 25 -1.35 -2.78 -8.66
CA PHE A 25 -0.97 -2.92 -7.27
C PHE A 25 0.38 -2.23 -7.06
N VAL A 26 0.40 -1.24 -6.18
CA VAL A 26 1.61 -0.48 -5.86
C VAL A 26 2.01 -0.82 -4.43
N CYS A 27 3.20 -1.37 -4.25
CA CYS A 27 3.70 -1.79 -2.95
C CYS A 27 4.85 -0.87 -2.52
N LEU A 28 4.66 -0.17 -1.42
CA LEU A 28 5.55 0.90 -1.00
C LEU A 28 6.23 0.59 0.33
N ASN A 29 7.49 0.96 0.42
CA ASN A 29 8.16 1.05 1.69
C ASN A 29 7.89 2.44 2.28
N THR A 30 7.22 2.47 3.43
CA THR A 30 6.83 3.70 4.11
C THR A 30 7.48 3.85 5.49
N ASN A 31 8.31 2.90 5.92
CA ASN A 31 8.95 2.94 7.22
C ASN A 31 10.23 3.78 7.16
N CYS A 32 10.16 5.02 7.65
CA CYS A 32 11.28 5.94 7.60
C CYS A 32 12.32 5.71 8.70
N LEU A 33 12.03 4.90 9.72
CA LEU A 33 12.95 4.64 10.82
C LEU A 33 13.86 3.44 10.60
N GLU A 34 13.47 2.50 9.73
CA GLU A 34 14.24 1.29 9.47
C GLU A 34 15.29 1.46 8.38
N TYR A 35 15.31 2.60 7.71
CA TYR A 35 16.18 2.82 6.58
C TYR A 35 17.31 3.77 6.89
N ASP A 36 18.46 3.42 6.33
CA ASP A 36 19.60 4.31 6.25
C ASP A 36 19.15 5.54 5.43
N TYR A 37 19.27 6.72 5.98
CA TYR A 37 18.76 7.98 5.41
C TYR A 37 19.31 8.37 4.06
N THR A 38 19.84 7.43 3.29
CA THR A 38 20.38 7.66 1.96
C THR A 38 19.30 7.80 0.89
N GLU A 39 18.08 7.32 1.16
CA GLU A 39 16.96 7.41 0.23
C GLU A 39 15.72 7.97 0.93
N PRO A 40 14.95 8.83 0.26
CA PRO A 40 13.72 9.36 0.85
C PRO A 40 12.65 8.29 0.98
N VAL A 41 11.95 8.29 2.11
CA VAL A 41 10.83 7.39 2.37
C VAL A 41 9.65 8.22 2.86
N PRO A 42 8.47 8.19 2.22
CA PRO A 42 8.17 7.48 0.97
C PRO A 42 8.96 7.99 -0.24
N ASP A 43 9.18 7.12 -1.21
CA ASP A 43 9.94 7.48 -2.42
C ASP A 43 9.03 8.16 -3.45
N PHE A 44 9.00 9.48 -3.42
CA PHE A 44 8.17 10.27 -4.33
C PHE A 44 8.65 10.20 -5.77
N SER A 45 9.95 10.01 -5.99
CA SER A 45 10.48 9.84 -7.34
C SER A 45 9.94 8.58 -8.00
N TYR A 46 9.86 7.48 -7.25
CA TYR A 46 9.26 6.24 -7.71
C TYR A 46 7.77 6.44 -8.05
N LEU A 47 7.03 7.08 -7.15
CA LEU A 47 5.60 7.34 -7.35
C LEU A 47 5.37 8.21 -8.58
N GLU A 48 6.13 9.28 -8.74
CA GLU A 48 5.98 10.18 -9.88
C GLU A 48 6.23 9.46 -11.19
N LYS A 49 7.31 8.68 -11.28
CA LYS A 49 7.61 7.91 -12.48
C LYS A 49 6.52 6.92 -12.82
N LEU A 50 5.98 6.24 -11.82
CA LEU A 50 4.92 5.27 -12.05
C LEU A 50 3.62 5.95 -12.47
N ILE A 51 3.26 7.06 -11.85
CA ILE A 51 2.07 7.84 -12.23
C ILE A 51 2.14 8.29 -13.68
N MET A 52 3.32 8.71 -14.13
CA MET A 52 3.54 9.14 -15.51
C MET A 52 3.61 7.99 -16.51
N ASN A 53 3.80 6.76 -16.05
CA ASN A 53 4.00 5.58 -16.89
C ASN A 53 3.10 4.43 -16.47
N VAL A 54 1.87 4.70 -16.09
CA VAL A 54 0.91 3.65 -15.71
C VAL A 54 0.74 2.68 -16.87
N PRO A 55 0.84 1.36 -16.63
CA PRO A 55 0.65 0.37 -17.68
C PRO A 55 -0.70 0.49 -18.37
N GLU A 56 -0.72 0.23 -19.69
CA GLU A 56 -1.93 0.28 -20.47
C GLU A 56 -2.95 -0.74 -19.96
N GLY A 57 -4.22 -0.36 -19.96
CA GLY A 57 -5.32 -1.23 -19.53
C GLY A 57 -5.64 -1.16 -18.05
N VAL A 58 -4.88 -0.40 -17.26
CA VAL A 58 -5.17 -0.22 -15.84
C VAL A 58 -6.38 0.69 -15.67
N GLU A 59 -7.37 0.23 -14.92
CA GLU A 59 -8.59 0.97 -14.60
C GLU A 59 -8.73 1.30 -13.13
N LYS A 60 -8.02 0.57 -12.26
CA LYS A 60 -8.10 0.72 -10.81
C LYS A 60 -6.72 0.58 -10.19
N THR A 61 -6.55 1.15 -8.99
CA THR A 61 -5.30 1.07 -8.25
C THR A 61 -5.55 0.69 -6.80
N VAL A 62 -4.71 -0.21 -6.29
CA VAL A 62 -4.63 -0.55 -4.86
C VAL A 62 -3.20 -0.25 -4.41
N VAL A 63 -3.06 0.42 -3.29
CA VAL A 63 -1.74 0.72 -2.72
C VAL A 63 -1.56 -0.04 -1.42
N ALA A 64 -0.47 -0.78 -1.31
CA ALA A 64 -0.08 -1.48 -0.11
C ALA A 64 1.18 -0.84 0.48
N MET A 65 1.22 -0.70 1.79
CA MET A 65 2.34 -0.10 2.50
C MET A 65 2.54 -0.78 3.85
N HIS A 66 3.76 -0.76 4.38
CA HIS A 66 3.99 -1.37 5.69
C HIS A 66 3.45 -0.48 6.81
N VAL A 67 3.87 0.77 6.85
CA VAL A 67 3.49 1.75 7.88
C VAL A 67 2.41 2.68 7.32
N PRO A 68 1.27 2.83 8.01
CA PRO A 68 0.21 3.71 7.52
C PRO A 68 0.51 5.18 7.82
N PRO A 69 -0.17 6.11 7.12
CA PRO A 69 -0.11 7.53 7.46
C PRO A 69 -0.44 7.79 8.94
N TYR A 70 0.18 8.79 9.51
CA TYR A 70 0.02 9.21 10.92
C TYR A 70 0.58 8.25 11.95
N ASP A 71 1.18 7.14 11.54
CA ASP A 71 1.96 6.30 12.45
C ASP A 71 3.27 7.00 12.82
N MET A 72 3.82 6.68 13.98
CA MET A 72 5.08 7.28 14.46
C MET A 72 6.25 7.01 13.52
N GLU A 73 6.22 5.89 12.81
CA GLU A 73 7.28 5.49 11.88
C GLU A 73 7.05 5.99 10.46
N PHE A 74 5.97 6.72 10.22
CA PHE A 74 5.70 7.37 8.95
C PHE A 74 6.25 8.79 8.97
N ASN A 75 6.79 9.25 7.85
CA ASN A 75 7.23 10.64 7.73
C ASN A 75 6.01 11.57 7.58
N ASN A 76 5.42 11.97 8.69
CA ASN A 76 4.18 12.73 8.69
C ASN A 76 4.33 14.18 8.23
N ASN A 77 5.57 14.65 8.05
CA ASN A 77 5.81 15.96 7.44
C ASN A 77 5.37 16.01 5.98
N VAL A 78 5.31 14.85 5.31
CA VAL A 78 4.93 14.75 3.90
C VAL A 78 3.61 13.99 3.70
N VAL A 79 2.84 13.79 4.76
CA VAL A 79 1.62 12.97 4.70
C VAL A 79 0.60 13.52 3.71
N ASN A 80 0.42 14.83 3.63
CA ASN A 80 -0.52 15.43 2.70
C ASN A 80 -0.06 15.32 1.24
N VAL A 81 1.23 15.45 1.01
CA VAL A 81 1.81 15.27 -0.33
C VAL A 81 1.69 13.79 -0.74
N PHE A 82 1.94 12.89 0.19
CA PHE A 82 1.80 11.45 -0.05
C PHE A 82 0.38 11.11 -0.51
N GLN A 83 -0.63 11.61 0.19
CA GLN A 83 -2.02 11.41 -0.21
C GLN A 83 -2.30 11.89 -1.63
N LEU A 84 -1.81 13.09 -1.98
CA LEU A 84 -2.01 13.64 -3.31
C LEU A 84 -1.38 12.77 -4.40
N TYR A 85 -0.20 12.23 -4.15
CA TYR A 85 0.43 11.30 -5.09
C TYR A 85 -0.39 10.03 -5.26
N LEU A 86 -0.87 9.44 -4.17
CA LEU A 86 -1.68 8.23 -4.24
C LEU A 86 -2.96 8.46 -5.03
N LYS A 87 -3.59 9.61 -4.86
CA LYS A 87 -4.83 9.96 -5.57
C LYS A 87 -4.59 10.32 -7.04
N SER A 88 -3.36 10.47 -7.44
CA SER A 88 -3.00 10.71 -8.85
C SER A 88 -2.98 9.43 -9.69
N PHE A 89 -3.04 8.26 -9.05
CA PHE A 89 -3.18 7.00 -9.78
C PHE A 89 -4.61 6.82 -10.31
N PRO A 90 -4.81 6.03 -11.38
CA PRO A 90 -6.16 5.76 -11.88
C PRO A 90 -7.02 5.08 -10.82
N ASN A 91 -8.11 5.73 -10.46
CA ASN A 91 -9.15 5.21 -9.56
C ASN A 91 -8.59 4.42 -8.37
N LEU A 92 -7.97 5.12 -7.41
CA LEU A 92 -7.51 4.52 -6.15
C LEU A 92 -8.74 4.03 -5.37
N ILE A 93 -8.87 2.71 -5.19
CA ILE A 93 -10.06 2.15 -4.58
C ILE A 93 -9.91 1.89 -3.08
N PHE A 94 -8.75 1.43 -2.63
CA PHE A 94 -8.43 1.29 -1.22
C PHE A 94 -6.93 1.12 -1.02
N CYS A 95 -6.50 1.19 0.23
CA CYS A 95 -5.11 0.97 0.62
C CYS A 95 -5.02 -0.15 1.66
N LEU A 96 -3.85 -0.77 1.74
CA LEU A 96 -3.53 -1.83 2.69
C LEU A 96 -2.33 -1.42 3.51
N ASN A 97 -2.34 -1.75 4.78
CA ASN A 97 -1.14 -1.57 5.61
C ASN A 97 -1.01 -2.68 6.65
N GLY A 98 0.18 -2.82 7.18
CA GLY A 98 0.48 -3.73 8.28
C GLY A 98 0.96 -2.95 9.50
N HIS A 99 2.08 -3.38 10.06
CA HIS A 99 2.82 -2.76 11.15
C HIS A 99 2.19 -2.92 12.53
N ALA A 100 0.97 -2.46 12.75
CA ALA A 100 0.26 -2.66 14.02
C ALA A 100 -0.52 -3.98 13.95
N HIS A 101 -0.24 -4.90 14.83
CA HIS A 101 -0.64 -6.32 14.77
C HIS A 101 -2.13 -6.58 15.07
N SER A 102 -3.03 -5.74 14.55
CA SER A 102 -4.46 -5.91 14.75
C SER A 102 -5.23 -5.50 13.49
N TYR A 103 -6.42 -6.07 13.31
CA TYR A 103 -7.32 -5.67 12.24
C TYR A 103 -7.94 -4.31 12.55
N LYS A 104 -7.80 -3.37 11.61
CA LYS A 104 -8.44 -2.06 11.68
C LYS A 104 -8.80 -1.57 10.30
N VAL A 105 -9.79 -0.70 10.24
CA VAL A 105 -10.17 0.02 9.02
C VAL A 105 -10.17 1.50 9.37
N ASN A 106 -9.39 2.29 8.65
CA ASN A 106 -9.27 3.73 8.90
C ASN A 106 -9.51 4.53 7.62
N GLU A 107 -10.04 5.72 7.76
CA GLU A 107 -10.16 6.70 6.70
C GLU A 107 -9.37 7.93 7.13
N TYR A 108 -8.08 7.94 6.81
CA TYR A 108 -7.16 8.95 7.37
C TYR A 108 -7.40 10.36 6.85
N PHE A 109 -7.93 10.50 5.65
CA PHE A 109 -8.04 11.79 4.98
C PHE A 109 -9.48 12.22 4.72
N ASN A 110 -10.43 11.48 5.25
CA ASN A 110 -11.85 11.75 5.11
C ASN A 110 -12.29 11.95 3.64
N ASP A 111 -11.79 11.12 2.76
CA ASP A 111 -11.95 11.22 1.30
C ASP A 111 -12.59 9.99 0.67
N GLY A 112 -13.13 9.09 1.47
CA GLY A 112 -13.76 7.85 1.00
C GLY A 112 -12.78 6.73 0.71
N ILE A 113 -11.47 6.93 0.89
CA ILE A 113 -10.46 5.91 0.69
C ILE A 113 -10.13 5.26 2.02
N PHE A 114 -10.44 3.97 2.14
CA PHE A 114 -10.20 3.22 3.37
C PHE A 114 -8.85 2.54 3.35
N TYR A 115 -8.20 2.54 4.51
CA TYR A 115 -6.93 1.85 4.74
C TYR A 115 -7.22 0.65 5.64
N TYR A 116 -7.03 -0.55 5.08
CA TYR A 116 -7.28 -1.81 5.77
C TYR A 116 -5.97 -2.31 6.39
N GLN A 117 -5.97 -2.44 7.71
CA GLN A 117 -4.82 -2.92 8.45
C GLN A 117 -4.97 -4.41 8.73
N ALA A 118 -4.02 -5.20 8.23
CA ALA A 118 -4.02 -6.63 8.45
C ALA A 118 -3.30 -6.98 9.76
N PRO A 119 -3.80 -7.97 10.50
CA PRO A 119 -3.08 -8.47 11.68
C PRO A 119 -1.88 -9.30 11.25
N CYS A 120 -0.96 -9.55 12.16
CA CYS A 120 0.15 -10.46 11.89
C CYS A 120 -0.35 -11.92 11.84
N ALA A 121 0.44 -12.79 11.22
CA ALA A 121 0.07 -14.19 11.04
C ALA A 121 -0.25 -14.91 12.35
N LYS A 122 0.38 -14.51 13.45
CA LYS A 122 0.14 -15.10 14.79
C LYS A 122 -1.28 -14.88 15.28
N LYS A 123 -1.98 -13.89 14.77
CA LYS A 123 -3.37 -13.59 15.13
C LYS A 123 -4.37 -14.46 14.38
N ARG A 124 -3.90 -15.32 13.47
CA ARG A 124 -4.72 -16.28 12.72
C ARG A 124 -5.89 -15.62 12.01
N GLY A 125 -5.60 -14.55 11.31
CA GLY A 125 -6.60 -13.82 10.55
C GLY A 125 -6.01 -13.24 9.28
N TYR A 126 -6.87 -13.03 8.29
CA TYR A 126 -6.49 -12.37 7.04
C TYR A 126 -7.70 -11.63 6.47
N ILE A 127 -7.42 -10.73 5.55
CA ILE A 127 -8.46 -9.98 4.86
C ILE A 127 -8.56 -10.49 3.44
N LEU A 128 -9.77 -10.87 3.04
CA LEU A 128 -10.06 -11.27 1.66
C LEU A 128 -10.73 -10.11 0.95
N PHE A 129 -10.16 -9.70 -0.18
CA PHE A 129 -10.74 -8.65 -1.02
C PHE A 129 -11.25 -9.24 -2.32
N THR A 130 -12.44 -8.82 -2.71
CA THR A 130 -13.02 -9.15 -4.01
C THR A 130 -13.24 -7.85 -4.76
N ILE A 131 -12.50 -7.67 -5.86
CA ILE A 131 -12.59 -6.46 -6.67
C ILE A 131 -13.51 -6.73 -7.86
N THR A 132 -14.54 -5.90 -8.02
CA THR A 132 -15.55 -6.04 -9.06
C THR A 132 -15.51 -4.83 -10.01
N GLU A 133 -16.32 -4.88 -11.08
CA GLU A 133 -16.43 -3.73 -11.99
C GLU A 133 -16.86 -2.45 -11.27
N ASP A 134 -17.77 -2.57 -10.31
CA ASP A 134 -18.41 -1.43 -9.65
C ASP A 134 -17.73 -1.01 -8.35
N GLY A 135 -16.75 -1.80 -7.86
CA GLY A 135 -16.08 -1.48 -6.60
C GLY A 135 -15.36 -2.67 -6.03
N TYR A 136 -15.48 -2.87 -4.73
CA TYR A 136 -14.84 -4.00 -4.06
C TYR A 136 -15.60 -4.37 -2.81
N GLU A 137 -15.37 -5.61 -2.34
CA GLU A 137 -15.88 -6.13 -1.07
C GLU A 137 -14.69 -6.62 -0.26
N GLN A 138 -14.79 -6.53 1.07
CA GLN A 138 -13.76 -7.07 1.94
C GLN A 138 -14.38 -7.90 3.05
N GLU A 139 -13.66 -8.91 3.48
CA GLU A 139 -14.06 -9.79 4.57
C GLU A 139 -12.86 -10.12 5.43
N TYR A 140 -12.99 -9.92 6.74
CA TYR A 140 -11.95 -10.35 7.69
C TYR A 140 -12.26 -11.77 8.14
N ILE A 141 -11.32 -12.68 7.86
CA ILE A 141 -11.49 -14.11 8.12
C ILE A 141 -10.52 -14.53 9.22
N THR A 142 -11.04 -15.22 10.24
CA THR A 142 -10.22 -15.80 11.31
C THR A 142 -10.26 -17.33 11.21
N PHE A 143 -9.20 -17.96 11.69
CA PHE A 143 -9.09 -19.43 11.66
C PHE A 143 -8.30 -20.00 12.81
#